data_d5c21171cc0b1a13421f1a1bc2f1fd39
#
_entry.id   d5c21171cc0b1a13421f1a1bc2f1fd39
#
_cell.length_a   1.000
_cell.length_b   1.000
_cell.length_c   1.000
_cell.angle_alpha   90.00
_cell.angle_beta   90.00
_cell.angle_gamma   90.00
#
_symmetry.space_group_name_H-M   'P 1'
#
loop_
_entity.id
_entity.type
_entity.pdbx_description
1 polymer ?
#
loop_
_entity_poly.entity_id
_entity_poly.type
_entity_poly.pdbx_seq_one_letter_code
_entity_poly.pdbx_strand_id
1 'polypeptide(L)'
;MNKQQLAAKIWDGANKMRSKIEANEYKDYILVFIFYKFLSDKETDFCKSKKMTDLKQLDENNTKTVEYLQNNLGYFIAYNNLFSTWIEKKNDFTTGDVTDALSAFDRIVAKDKNTAHKKLFNNIFRTLQTGLGKLGDNTTSRTKAIRQYVVSPDFFAKTWI
;
A
#
# COMPACT_ATOMS: atom_id res chain seq x y z
N MET A 1 -15.41 12.05 7.67
CA MET A 1 -14.44 13.07 7.25
C MET A 1 -14.86 13.66 5.92
N ASN A 2 -14.88 14.97 5.79
CA ASN A 2 -15.23 15.63 4.53
C ASN A 2 -13.98 15.80 3.63
N LYS A 3 -14.22 16.25 2.38
CA LYS A 3 -13.13 16.42 1.40
C LYS A 3 -12.08 17.43 1.86
N GLN A 4 -12.49 18.48 2.56
CA GLN A 4 -11.57 19.52 3.04
C GLN A 4 -10.65 19.00 4.13
N GLN A 5 -11.19 18.20 5.06
CA GLN A 5 -10.39 17.58 6.12
C GLN A 5 -9.41 16.56 5.55
N LEU A 6 -9.84 15.76 4.57
CA LEU A 6 -8.96 14.82 3.88
C LEU A 6 -7.82 15.55 3.17
N ALA A 7 -8.15 16.59 2.41
CA ALA A 7 -7.15 17.39 1.71
C ALA A 7 -6.13 18.00 2.68
N ALA A 8 -6.60 18.53 3.81
CA ALA A 8 -5.72 19.12 4.83
C ALA A 8 -4.74 18.09 5.40
N LYS A 9 -5.20 16.87 5.66
CA LYS A 9 -4.34 15.80 6.18
C LYS A 9 -3.33 15.31 5.17
N ILE A 10 -3.73 15.17 3.91
CA ILE A 10 -2.83 14.82 2.82
C ILE A 10 -1.74 15.90 2.69
N TRP A 11 -2.13 17.17 2.73
CA TRP A 11 -1.21 18.29 2.63
C TRP A 11 -0.23 18.33 3.80
N ASP A 12 -0.72 18.07 5.02
CA ASP A 12 0.15 18.01 6.20
C ASP A 12 1.18 16.88 6.09
N GLY A 13 0.75 15.70 5.66
CA GLY A 13 1.66 14.58 5.42
C GLY A 13 2.70 14.91 4.35
N ALA A 14 2.29 15.55 3.27
CA ALA A 14 3.19 15.97 2.20
C ALA A 14 4.22 16.98 2.73
N ASN A 15 3.80 17.94 3.56
CA ASN A 15 4.71 18.92 4.15
C ASN A 15 5.74 18.25 5.09
N LYS A 16 5.35 17.26 5.85
CA LYS A 16 6.26 16.50 6.71
C LYS A 16 7.31 15.74 5.93
N MET A 17 6.98 15.28 4.73
CA MET A 17 7.92 14.57 3.86
C MET A 17 8.82 15.50 3.04
N ARG A 18 8.47 16.77 2.95
CA ARG A 18 9.13 17.76 2.10
C ARG A 18 10.64 17.89 2.36
N SER A 19 11.06 17.71 3.60
CA SER A 19 12.49 17.80 3.96
C SER A 19 13.29 16.58 3.50
N LYS A 20 12.63 15.53 3.03
CA LYS A 20 13.27 14.26 2.67
C LYS A 20 13.40 14.03 1.18
N ILE A 21 12.49 14.62 0.38
CA ILE A 21 12.44 14.42 -1.06
C ILE A 21 12.12 15.74 -1.76
N GLU A 22 12.44 15.82 -3.04
CA GLU A 22 12.18 16.99 -3.87
C GLU A 22 10.69 17.32 -3.93
N ALA A 23 10.34 18.60 -4.01
CA ALA A 23 8.97 19.09 -3.93
C ALA A 23 8.05 18.51 -5.02
N ASN A 24 8.60 18.21 -6.20
CA ASN A 24 7.83 17.63 -7.30
C ASN A 24 7.72 16.09 -7.21
N GLU A 25 8.45 15.44 -6.31
CA GLU A 25 8.46 13.98 -6.15
C GLU A 25 7.62 13.49 -4.98
N TYR A 26 7.67 14.16 -3.82
CA TYR A 26 6.96 13.66 -2.64
C TYR A 26 5.45 13.54 -2.84
N LYS A 27 4.89 14.38 -3.68
CA LYS A 27 3.50 14.35 -4.05
C LYS A 27 3.12 13.01 -4.70
N ASP A 28 3.97 12.53 -5.60
CA ASP A 28 3.74 11.26 -6.29
C ASP A 28 3.83 10.09 -5.32
N TYR A 29 4.76 10.12 -4.35
CA TYR A 29 4.88 9.08 -3.34
C TYR A 29 3.65 9.03 -2.43
N ILE A 30 3.17 10.18 -1.99
CA ILE A 30 1.96 10.25 -1.18
C ILE A 30 0.77 9.65 -1.93
N LEU A 31 0.59 10.01 -3.19
CA LEU A 31 -0.51 9.51 -4.00
C LEU A 31 -0.45 7.99 -4.18
N VAL A 32 0.75 7.45 -4.40
CA VAL A 32 0.93 6.00 -4.57
C VAL A 32 0.61 5.25 -3.27
N PHE A 33 1.06 5.76 -2.12
CA PHE A 33 0.72 5.15 -0.83
C PHE A 33 -0.77 5.21 -0.54
N ILE A 34 -1.43 6.32 -0.85
CA ILE A 34 -2.88 6.46 -0.71
C ILE A 34 -3.58 5.44 -1.59
N PHE A 35 -3.13 5.26 -2.82
CA PHE A 35 -3.71 4.30 -3.74
C PHE A 35 -3.51 2.87 -3.26
N TYR A 36 -2.32 2.53 -2.77
CA TYR A 36 -2.05 1.20 -2.21
C TYR A 36 -2.97 0.93 -1.01
N LYS A 37 -3.12 1.91 -0.12
CA LYS A 37 -4.05 1.79 1.00
C LYS A 37 -5.48 1.58 0.53
N PHE A 38 -5.91 2.31 -0.49
CA PHE A 38 -7.24 2.16 -1.07
C PHE A 38 -7.47 0.72 -1.56
N LEU A 39 -6.53 0.16 -2.31
CA LEU A 39 -6.62 -1.21 -2.79
C LEU A 39 -6.64 -2.22 -1.63
N SER A 40 -5.78 -2.01 -0.65
CA SER A 40 -5.68 -2.86 0.54
C SER A 40 -7.00 -2.86 1.32
N ASP A 41 -7.56 -1.70 1.60
CA ASP A 41 -8.81 -1.57 2.34
C ASP A 41 -9.99 -2.15 1.56
N LYS A 42 -10.03 -1.94 0.25
CA LYS A 42 -11.08 -2.49 -0.62
C LYS A 42 -11.08 -4.02 -0.58
N GLU A 43 -9.89 -4.64 -0.60
CA GLU A 43 -9.77 -6.09 -0.48
C GLU A 43 -10.25 -6.58 0.89
N THR A 44 -9.84 -5.90 1.95
CA THR A 44 -10.27 -6.22 3.32
C THR A 44 -11.79 -6.13 3.47
N ASP A 45 -12.40 -5.06 2.96
CA ASP A 45 -13.84 -4.86 3.01
C ASP A 45 -14.59 -5.92 2.20
N PHE A 46 -14.06 -6.28 1.05
CA PHE A 46 -14.63 -7.36 0.23
C PHE A 46 -14.60 -8.69 0.99
N CYS A 47 -13.47 -9.03 1.62
CA CYS A 47 -13.35 -10.25 2.40
C CYS A 47 -14.37 -10.27 3.54
N LYS A 48 -14.53 -9.16 4.25
CA LYS A 48 -15.53 -9.05 5.33
C LYS A 48 -16.94 -9.25 4.79
N SER A 49 -17.28 -8.70 3.65
CA SER A 49 -18.59 -8.85 3.02
C SER A 49 -18.89 -10.29 2.64
N LYS A 50 -17.87 -11.08 2.39
CA LYS A 50 -17.99 -12.52 2.05
C LYS A 50 -17.76 -13.42 3.27
N LYS A 51 -17.77 -12.85 4.47
CA LYS A 51 -17.59 -13.55 5.74
C LYS A 51 -16.21 -14.22 5.88
N MET A 52 -15.23 -13.76 5.14
CA MET A 52 -13.83 -14.18 5.26
C MET A 52 -13.17 -13.34 6.37
N THR A 53 -13.42 -13.73 7.60
CA THR A 53 -12.97 -12.94 8.76
C THR A 53 -11.50 -13.16 9.12
N ASP A 54 -10.94 -14.31 8.77
CA ASP A 54 -9.53 -14.60 9.02
C ASP A 54 -8.70 -14.17 7.80
N LEU A 55 -8.20 -12.95 7.84
CA LEU A 55 -7.40 -12.38 6.75
C LEU A 55 -6.06 -13.09 6.55
N LYS A 56 -5.61 -13.88 7.52
CA LYS A 56 -4.38 -14.68 7.38
C LYS A 56 -4.51 -15.76 6.30
N GLN A 57 -5.73 -16.06 5.89
CA GLN A 57 -5.98 -16.97 4.76
C GLN A 57 -5.61 -16.35 3.40
N LEU A 58 -5.37 -15.04 3.35
CA LEU A 58 -4.91 -14.35 2.15
C LEU A 58 -3.44 -14.68 1.93
N ASP A 59 -3.19 -15.83 1.34
CA ASP A 59 -1.87 -16.36 1.08
C ASP A 59 -1.67 -16.54 -0.43
N GLU A 60 -0.56 -16.03 -0.94
CA GLU A 60 -0.19 -16.15 -2.35
C GLU A 60 -0.15 -17.60 -2.83
N ASN A 61 0.16 -18.54 -1.94
CA ASN A 61 0.23 -19.96 -2.26
C ASN A 61 -1.15 -20.62 -2.33
N ASN A 62 -2.19 -19.96 -1.83
CA ASN A 62 -3.56 -20.44 -1.93
C ASN A 62 -4.16 -19.98 -3.27
N THR A 63 -3.91 -20.77 -4.31
CA THR A 63 -4.29 -20.44 -5.69
C THR A 63 -5.79 -20.15 -5.83
N LYS A 64 -6.63 -20.89 -5.15
CA LYS A 64 -8.08 -20.69 -5.22
C LYS A 64 -8.51 -19.34 -4.67
N THR A 65 -7.93 -18.94 -3.54
CA THR A 65 -8.21 -17.63 -2.93
C THR A 65 -7.70 -16.50 -3.82
N VAL A 66 -6.49 -16.65 -4.36
CA VAL A 66 -5.91 -15.66 -5.29
C VAL A 66 -6.82 -15.46 -6.50
N GLU A 67 -7.23 -16.54 -7.15
CA GLU A 67 -8.09 -16.48 -8.34
C GLU A 67 -9.45 -15.88 -8.01
N TYR A 68 -10.03 -16.25 -6.87
CA TYR A 68 -11.32 -15.72 -6.44
C TYR A 68 -11.29 -14.21 -6.27
N LEU A 69 -10.25 -13.70 -5.62
CA LEU A 69 -10.09 -12.26 -5.40
C LEU A 69 -9.76 -11.53 -6.71
N GLN A 70 -8.90 -12.10 -7.54
CA GLN A 70 -8.61 -11.52 -8.85
C GLN A 70 -9.85 -11.43 -9.73
N ASN A 71 -10.71 -12.45 -9.72
CA ASN A 71 -11.93 -12.45 -10.52
C ASN A 71 -12.94 -11.40 -10.04
N ASN A 72 -12.96 -11.08 -8.76
CA ASN A 72 -13.92 -10.13 -8.20
C ASN A 72 -13.38 -8.71 -8.09
N LEU A 73 -12.09 -8.53 -7.82
CA LEU A 73 -11.47 -7.22 -7.59
C LEU A 73 -10.52 -6.79 -8.71
N GLY A 74 -9.97 -7.75 -9.45
CA GLY A 74 -8.95 -7.51 -10.46
C GLY A 74 -7.52 -7.63 -9.95
N TYR A 75 -7.31 -7.85 -8.65
CA TYR A 75 -5.98 -7.95 -8.03
C TYR A 75 -6.05 -8.78 -6.75
N PHE A 76 -4.88 -9.09 -6.19
CA PHE A 76 -4.75 -9.80 -4.92
C PHE A 76 -3.57 -9.25 -4.11
N ILE A 77 -3.79 -9.04 -2.80
CA ILE A 77 -2.77 -8.66 -1.85
C ILE A 77 -2.77 -9.68 -0.71
N ALA A 78 -1.61 -10.29 -0.43
CA ALA A 78 -1.49 -11.25 0.67
C ALA A 78 -1.58 -10.54 2.03
N TYR A 79 -1.96 -11.26 3.07
CA TYR A 79 -2.13 -10.72 4.43
C TYR A 79 -0.93 -9.91 4.90
N ASN A 80 0.29 -10.45 4.72
CA ASN A 80 1.51 -9.77 5.16
C ASN A 80 1.74 -8.43 4.46
N ASN A 81 1.12 -8.22 3.31
CA ASN A 81 1.30 -7.05 2.48
C ASN A 81 0.13 -6.07 2.55
N LEU A 82 -0.89 -6.36 3.35
CA LEU A 82 -1.99 -5.43 3.59
C LEU A 82 -1.49 -4.21 4.37
N PHE A 83 -2.02 -3.06 4.03
CA PHE A 83 -1.66 -1.82 4.71
C PHE A 83 -1.94 -1.89 6.22
N SER A 84 -3.07 -2.52 6.60
CA SER A 84 -3.42 -2.73 8.00
C SER A 84 -2.38 -3.59 8.73
N THR A 85 -1.79 -4.56 8.07
CA THR A 85 -0.72 -5.38 8.65
C THR A 85 0.52 -4.55 8.93
N TRP A 86 0.86 -3.63 8.04
CA TRP A 86 1.98 -2.70 8.26
C TRP A 86 1.76 -1.85 9.52
N ILE A 87 0.55 -1.33 9.70
CA ILE A 87 0.21 -0.53 10.88
C ILE A 87 0.34 -1.38 12.16
N GLU A 88 -0.10 -2.63 12.12
CA GLU A 88 -0.02 -3.55 13.26
C GLU A 88 1.42 -3.87 13.66
N LYS A 89 2.36 -3.87 12.72
CA LYS A 89 3.78 -4.13 13.00
C LYS A 89 4.42 -3.08 13.88
N LYS A 90 3.91 -1.85 13.86
CA LYS A 90 4.46 -0.72 14.64
C LYS A 90 5.96 -0.58 14.42
N ASN A 91 6.78 -0.80 15.47
CA ASN A 91 8.23 -0.63 15.39
C ASN A 91 8.94 -1.70 14.54
N ASP A 92 8.28 -2.81 14.25
CA ASP A 92 8.84 -3.87 13.41
C ASP A 92 8.64 -3.61 11.91
N PHE A 93 7.85 -2.61 11.56
CA PHE A 93 7.65 -2.21 10.16
C PHE A 93 8.93 -1.61 9.58
N THR A 94 9.30 -2.04 8.36
CA THR A 94 10.50 -1.57 7.67
C THR A 94 10.21 -1.20 6.22
N THR A 95 11.15 -0.48 5.58
CA THR A 95 11.10 -0.22 4.14
C THR A 95 11.06 -1.51 3.35
N GLY A 96 11.70 -2.57 3.84
CA GLY A 96 11.66 -3.89 3.21
C GLY A 96 10.25 -4.43 3.09
N ASP A 97 9.38 -4.17 4.06
CA ASP A 97 7.98 -4.60 3.99
C ASP A 97 7.27 -3.99 2.78
N VAL A 98 7.52 -2.71 2.51
CA VAL A 98 6.96 -2.02 1.34
C VAL A 98 7.52 -2.59 0.05
N THR A 99 8.85 -2.73 -0.03
CA THR A 99 9.52 -3.28 -1.21
C THR A 99 9.01 -4.69 -1.54
N ASP A 100 8.90 -5.54 -0.53
CA ASP A 100 8.41 -6.91 -0.69
C ASP A 100 6.96 -6.93 -1.16
N ALA A 101 6.12 -6.05 -0.60
CA ALA A 101 4.72 -5.96 -0.97
C ALA A 101 4.52 -5.52 -2.41
N LEU A 102 5.27 -4.51 -2.86
CA LEU A 102 5.17 -4.00 -4.23
C LEU A 102 5.71 -5.02 -5.22
N SER A 103 6.79 -5.72 -4.89
CA SER A 103 7.34 -6.79 -5.72
C SER A 103 6.37 -7.96 -5.84
N ALA A 104 5.72 -8.33 -4.73
CA ALA A 104 4.71 -9.38 -4.73
C ALA A 104 3.50 -8.99 -5.57
N PHE A 105 3.06 -7.75 -5.48
CA PHE A 105 1.94 -7.24 -6.29
C PHE A 105 2.23 -7.40 -7.78
N ASP A 106 3.40 -6.94 -8.22
CA ASP A 106 3.80 -7.05 -9.63
C ASP A 106 3.91 -8.52 -10.08
N ARG A 107 4.48 -9.37 -9.24
CA ARG A 107 4.63 -10.79 -9.54
C ARG A 107 3.27 -11.48 -9.72
N ILE A 108 2.32 -11.16 -8.85
CA ILE A 108 0.98 -11.75 -8.88
C ILE A 108 0.20 -11.24 -10.09
N VAL A 109 0.31 -9.94 -10.40
CA VAL A 109 -0.29 -9.35 -11.61
C VAL A 109 0.25 -10.03 -12.87
N ALA A 110 1.54 -10.28 -12.93
CA ALA A 110 2.17 -10.92 -14.09
C ALA A 110 1.67 -12.36 -14.33
N LYS A 111 1.23 -13.04 -13.26
CA LYS A 111 0.70 -14.40 -13.34
C LYS A 111 -0.81 -14.46 -13.61
N ASP A 112 -1.50 -13.31 -13.54
CA ASP A 112 -2.93 -13.24 -13.80
C ASP A 112 -3.21 -13.60 -15.27
N LYS A 113 -4.15 -14.50 -15.48
CA LYS A 113 -4.53 -14.94 -16.83
C LYS A 113 -5.40 -13.90 -17.56
N ASN A 114 -5.96 -12.96 -16.83
CA ASN A 114 -6.83 -11.92 -17.39
C ASN A 114 -6.00 -10.76 -17.93
N THR A 115 -6.02 -10.58 -19.24
CA THR A 115 -5.25 -9.53 -19.92
C THR A 115 -5.67 -8.12 -19.50
N ALA A 116 -6.95 -7.91 -19.25
CA ALA A 116 -7.46 -6.62 -18.82
C ALA A 116 -6.92 -6.23 -17.43
N HIS A 117 -6.83 -7.20 -16.51
CA HIS A 117 -6.23 -6.98 -15.19
C HIS A 117 -4.76 -6.59 -15.33
N LYS A 118 -4.01 -7.28 -16.18
CA LYS A 118 -2.60 -6.97 -16.42
C LYS A 118 -2.41 -5.56 -16.95
N LYS A 119 -3.22 -5.15 -17.91
CA LYS A 119 -3.14 -3.79 -18.46
C LYS A 119 -3.41 -2.73 -17.41
N LEU A 120 -4.37 -3.00 -16.51
CA LEU A 120 -4.77 -2.04 -15.50
C LEU A 120 -3.72 -1.89 -14.40
N PHE A 121 -3.12 -2.98 -13.97
CA PHE A 121 -2.28 -3.00 -12.77
C PHE A 121 -0.78 -3.17 -13.04
N ASN A 122 -0.36 -3.37 -14.28
CA ASN A 122 1.05 -3.57 -14.60
C ASN A 122 1.86 -2.30 -14.31
N ASN A 123 2.87 -2.43 -13.47
CA ASN A 123 3.83 -1.36 -13.14
C ASN A 123 3.20 -0.10 -12.49
N ILE A 124 2.00 -0.20 -11.92
CA ILE A 124 1.34 0.98 -11.31
C ILE A 124 2.11 1.54 -10.10
N PHE A 125 2.92 0.72 -9.43
CA PHE A 125 3.70 1.13 -8.27
C PHE A 125 5.17 1.38 -8.58
N ARG A 126 5.56 1.42 -9.85
CA ARG A 126 6.96 1.56 -10.25
C ARG A 126 7.59 2.84 -9.72
N THR A 127 6.88 3.95 -9.76
CA THR A 127 7.36 5.23 -9.25
C THR A 127 7.76 5.13 -7.79
N LEU A 128 6.93 4.49 -6.97
CA LEU A 128 7.24 4.30 -5.56
C LEU A 128 8.46 3.38 -5.39
N GLN A 129 8.50 2.26 -6.11
CA GLN A 129 9.61 1.31 -6.03
C GLN A 129 10.95 1.96 -6.33
N THR A 130 11.02 2.76 -7.39
CA THR A 130 12.25 3.44 -7.79
C THR A 130 12.60 4.61 -6.89
N GLY A 131 11.61 5.21 -6.24
CA GLY A 131 11.78 6.40 -5.42
C GLY A 131 12.05 6.15 -3.94
N LEU A 132 11.87 4.92 -3.45
CA LEU A 132 12.04 4.63 -2.02
C LEU A 132 13.42 5.01 -1.50
N GLY A 133 14.45 4.89 -2.33
CA GLY A 133 15.81 5.28 -1.96
C GLY A 133 15.99 6.75 -1.60
N LYS A 134 15.11 7.61 -2.10
CA LYS A 134 15.17 9.06 -1.87
C LYS A 134 14.60 9.48 -0.51
N LEU A 135 13.95 8.55 0.21
CA LEU A 135 13.40 8.83 1.54
C LEU A 135 14.46 8.82 2.63
N GLY A 136 15.70 8.43 2.32
CA GLY A 136 16.81 8.42 3.25
C GLY A 136 18.02 7.71 2.65
N ASP A 137 19.19 7.91 3.28
CA ASP A 137 20.46 7.39 2.76
C ASP A 137 20.64 5.89 3.00
N ASN A 138 19.91 5.33 3.96
CA ASN A 138 19.99 3.90 4.29
C ASN A 138 18.62 3.36 4.70
N THR A 139 18.54 2.05 4.90
CA THR A 139 17.32 1.36 5.27
C THR A 139 16.68 1.90 6.54
N THR A 140 17.49 2.23 7.54
CA THR A 140 17.00 2.78 8.82
C THR A 140 16.32 4.12 8.63
N SER A 141 16.96 5.04 7.90
CA SER A 141 16.43 6.39 7.61
C SER A 141 15.13 6.31 6.80
N ARG A 142 15.10 5.45 5.78
CA ARG A 142 13.92 5.24 4.93
C ARG A 142 12.75 4.68 5.73
N THR A 143 13.02 3.68 6.56
CA THR A 143 12.01 3.07 7.42
C THR A 143 11.41 4.09 8.38
N LYS A 144 12.27 4.91 9.00
CA LYS A 144 11.82 5.96 9.93
C LYS A 144 10.91 6.96 9.22
N ALA A 145 11.28 7.40 8.03
CA ALA A 145 10.49 8.36 7.25
C ALA A 145 9.11 7.77 6.90
N ILE A 146 9.06 6.54 6.40
CA ILE A 146 7.80 5.89 6.04
C ILE A 146 6.94 5.68 7.28
N ARG A 147 7.52 5.18 8.36
CA ARG A 147 6.79 4.94 9.60
C ARG A 147 6.19 6.22 10.17
N GLN A 148 6.95 7.29 10.16
CA GLN A 148 6.55 8.55 10.75
C GLN A 148 5.50 9.29 9.92
N TYR A 149 5.64 9.31 8.60
CA TYR A 149 4.88 10.19 7.74
C TYR A 149 3.82 9.49 6.90
N VAL A 150 3.97 8.20 6.65
CA VAL A 150 3.08 7.45 5.76
C VAL A 150 2.23 6.44 6.53
N VAL A 151 2.85 5.58 7.31
CA VAL A 151 2.18 4.49 8.03
C VAL A 151 1.77 4.90 9.44
N SER A 152 1.84 6.17 9.75
CA SER A 152 1.40 6.70 11.04
C SER A 152 -0.11 6.44 11.24
N PRO A 153 -0.50 5.83 12.37
CA PRO A 153 -1.93 5.66 12.67
C PRO A 153 -2.70 6.98 12.67
N ASP A 154 -2.04 8.07 13.04
CA ASP A 154 -2.68 9.39 13.05
C ASP A 154 -2.96 9.94 11.66
N PHE A 155 -2.15 9.59 10.68
CA PHE A 155 -2.34 10.07 9.32
C PHE A 155 -3.36 9.23 8.56
N PHE A 156 -3.13 7.92 8.45
CA PHE A 156 -3.96 7.08 7.60
C PHE A 156 -5.19 6.52 8.31
N ALA A 157 -5.08 6.13 9.57
CA ALA A 157 -6.22 5.56 10.28
C ALA A 157 -7.37 6.57 10.44
N LYS A 158 -7.05 7.83 10.69
CA LYS A 158 -8.04 8.90 10.84
C LYS A 158 -8.54 9.46 9.51
N THR A 159 -7.84 9.16 8.42
CA THR A 159 -8.16 9.71 7.11
C THR A 159 -9.29 8.95 6.42
N TRP A 160 -9.46 7.66 6.73
CA TRP A 160 -10.33 6.77 5.98
C TRP A 160 -11.50 6.19 6.79
N ILE A 161 -11.65 6.60 8.02
CA ILE A 161 -12.77 6.18 8.88
C ILE A 161 -13.99 7.06 8.64
#